data_7f8a64cfb1469e8524cefa7934369507
#
_entry.id   7f8a64cfb1469e8524cefa7934369507
#
_cell.length_a   1.000
_cell.length_b   1.000
_cell.length_c   1.000
_cell.angle_alpha   90.00
_cell.angle_beta   90.00
_cell.angle_gamma   90.00
#
_symmetry.space_group_name_H-M   'P 1'
#
loop_
_entity.id
_entity.type
_entity.pdbx_description
1 polymer ?
#
loop_
_entity_poly.entity_id
_entity_poly.type
_entity_poly.pdbx_seq_one_letter_code
_entity_poly.pdbx_strand_id
1 'polypeptide(L)'
;MPRELVATAPRTPALREYVEPPIGAGQIRIRSEFASPKHGTELVGYRDDPAAHRPYDREWGAVLPKPAGSGSGFPRRLGNMAVGVVSEIGDGATRFAVGDRVFGHLPIRETHTVDEDAVDPLPEGLSPEAAVCLDPVVMALPIRDAGISLGDRVAVFGMGAIGLFAVQLARLAGAHQVIALDPLPDRRALALRLGADQAIDPLADGGDAGLAIRRLTHPDATGQPGEERPLGEHIVGGYRERQTQFTDLGVDVAIEASGNVRALHESIRATRYGGTVCVLSFYGGDSPGLRLGEEFHINRLTLISTRAESLPLRDAPGWTLSRLVETSLAWLVCGRLKVDGIVTPIVPFADAVEAYRAIDERPQESIKLGITFA
;
A
#
# COMPACT_ATOMS: atom_id res chain seq x y z
N MET A 1 13.50 28.86 -15.91
CA MET A 1 12.71 27.77 -16.48
C MET A 1 12.17 26.93 -15.34
N PRO A 2 10.98 26.34 -15.45
CA PRO A 2 10.47 25.45 -14.41
C PRO A 2 11.32 24.17 -14.30
N ARG A 3 11.28 23.53 -13.12
CA ARG A 3 12.10 22.36 -12.76
C ARG A 3 11.22 21.14 -12.46
N GLU A 4 11.77 19.98 -12.69
CA GLU A 4 11.16 18.68 -12.38
C GLU A 4 12.16 17.77 -11.67
N LEU A 5 11.65 16.86 -10.83
CA LEU A 5 12.46 15.81 -10.21
C LEU A 5 12.52 14.61 -11.15
N VAL A 6 13.74 14.20 -11.49
CA VAL A 6 14.00 13.05 -12.37
C VAL A 6 15.05 12.13 -11.77
N ALA A 7 15.04 10.87 -12.14
CA ALA A 7 16.20 10.00 -12.01
C ALA A 7 16.97 10.04 -13.34
N THR A 8 18.21 10.48 -13.32
CA THR A 8 19.08 10.55 -14.51
C THR A 8 19.76 9.22 -14.83
N ALA A 9 19.93 8.40 -13.81
CA ALA A 9 20.45 7.04 -13.85
C ALA A 9 19.85 6.27 -12.65
N PRO A 10 20.08 4.95 -12.51
CA PRO A 10 19.69 4.21 -11.33
C PRO A 10 20.13 4.91 -10.03
N ARG A 11 19.22 5.08 -9.08
CA ARG A 11 19.44 5.71 -7.77
C ARG A 11 20.05 7.12 -7.82
N THR A 12 19.86 7.84 -8.93
CA THR A 12 20.47 9.16 -9.14
C THR A 12 19.38 10.20 -9.37
N PRO A 13 18.73 10.71 -8.30
CA PRO A 13 17.73 11.76 -8.42
C PRO A 13 18.39 13.12 -8.65
N ALA A 14 17.76 13.96 -9.47
CA ALA A 14 18.23 15.30 -9.78
C ALA A 14 17.07 16.24 -10.10
N LEU A 15 17.21 17.52 -9.82
CA LEU A 15 16.36 18.56 -10.39
C LEU A 15 16.85 18.90 -11.79
N ARG A 16 15.94 18.90 -12.76
CA ARG A 16 16.21 19.23 -14.15
C ARG A 16 15.29 20.37 -14.58
N GLU A 17 15.85 21.38 -15.22
CA GLU A 17 15.06 22.38 -15.94
C GLU A 17 14.43 21.78 -17.19
N TYR A 18 13.25 22.25 -17.55
CA TYR A 18 12.59 21.87 -18.79
C TYR A 18 11.92 23.07 -19.47
N VAL A 19 11.71 22.91 -20.75
CA VAL A 19 10.93 23.88 -21.53
C VAL A 19 9.46 23.50 -21.41
N GLU A 20 8.66 24.42 -20.91
CA GLU A 20 7.23 24.22 -20.82
C GLU A 20 6.61 24.20 -22.22
N PRO A 21 5.84 23.16 -22.56
CA PRO A 21 5.19 23.12 -23.86
C PRO A 21 4.13 24.23 -23.95
N PRO A 22 3.88 24.79 -25.16
CA PRO A 22 2.73 25.65 -25.34
C PRO A 22 1.46 24.89 -24.99
N ILE A 23 0.48 25.60 -24.42
CA ILE A 23 -0.81 25.01 -24.09
C ILE A 23 -1.60 24.74 -25.38
N GLY A 24 -2.11 23.51 -25.50
CA GLY A 24 -2.92 23.08 -26.63
C GLY A 24 -4.43 23.19 -26.35
N ALA A 25 -5.23 22.90 -27.37
CA ALA A 25 -6.68 22.84 -27.24
C ALA A 25 -7.08 21.69 -26.26
N GLY A 26 -8.05 21.95 -25.38
CA GLY A 26 -8.52 21.00 -24.35
C GLY A 26 -7.54 20.79 -23.20
N GLN A 27 -6.43 21.56 -23.16
CA GLN A 27 -5.43 21.45 -22.10
C GLN A 27 -5.54 22.56 -21.07
N ILE A 28 -5.05 22.27 -19.88
CA ILE A 28 -4.86 23.22 -18.81
C ILE A 28 -3.41 23.22 -18.35
N ARG A 29 -2.96 24.37 -17.83
CA ARG A 29 -1.68 24.47 -17.13
C ARG A 29 -1.92 24.57 -15.62
N ILE A 30 -1.20 23.76 -14.88
CA ILE A 30 -1.32 23.63 -13.44
C ILE A 30 0.01 24.05 -12.82
N ARG A 31 -0.01 24.90 -11.80
CA ARG A 31 1.11 25.21 -10.93
C ARG A 31 0.99 24.33 -9.69
N SER A 32 2.02 23.55 -9.40
CA SER A 32 2.03 22.62 -8.26
C SER A 32 2.02 23.37 -6.94
N GLU A 33 1.29 22.85 -5.96
CA GLU A 33 1.30 23.24 -4.56
C GLU A 33 1.91 22.14 -3.69
N PHE A 34 1.60 20.89 -4.02
CA PHE A 34 2.04 19.74 -3.24
C PHE A 34 2.20 18.50 -4.14
N ALA A 35 3.18 17.65 -3.87
CA ALA A 35 3.35 16.40 -4.59
C ALA A 35 3.90 15.29 -3.67
N SER A 36 3.74 14.04 -4.11
CA SER A 36 4.22 12.89 -3.36
C SER A 36 4.60 11.74 -4.29
N PRO A 37 5.71 11.02 -4.04
CA PRO A 37 6.06 9.82 -4.76
C PRO A 37 5.29 8.59 -4.24
N LYS A 38 5.37 7.49 -5.00
CA LYS A 38 4.90 6.17 -4.60
C LYS A 38 6.08 5.29 -4.20
N HIS A 39 6.35 5.19 -2.90
CA HIS A 39 7.56 4.56 -2.38
C HIS A 39 7.78 3.13 -2.90
N GLY A 40 6.78 2.26 -2.85
CA GLY A 40 6.93 0.85 -3.25
C GLY A 40 7.27 0.67 -4.73
N THR A 41 6.28 0.86 -5.58
CA THR A 41 6.37 0.56 -7.03
C THR A 41 7.35 1.48 -7.77
N GLU A 42 7.42 2.76 -7.38
CA GLU A 42 8.29 3.74 -8.05
C GLU A 42 9.77 3.44 -7.80
N LEU A 43 10.12 3.02 -6.57
CA LEU A 43 11.48 2.65 -6.23
C LEU A 43 12.00 1.42 -7.01
N VAL A 44 11.14 0.50 -7.41
CA VAL A 44 11.52 -0.63 -8.28
C VAL A 44 12.13 -0.12 -9.58
N GLY A 45 11.47 0.84 -10.23
CA GLY A 45 12.00 1.46 -11.43
C GLY A 45 13.15 2.42 -11.20
N TYR A 46 13.16 3.15 -10.07
CA TYR A 46 14.25 4.05 -9.67
C TYR A 46 15.57 3.30 -9.42
N ARG A 47 15.50 2.10 -8.86
CA ARG A 47 16.64 1.22 -8.61
C ARG A 47 17.13 0.48 -9.85
N ASP A 48 16.39 0.54 -10.96
CA ASP A 48 16.61 -0.29 -12.14
C ASP A 48 16.51 -1.80 -11.83
N ASP A 49 15.58 -2.14 -10.94
CA ASP A 49 15.38 -3.53 -10.52
C ASP A 49 15.03 -4.40 -11.74
N PRO A 50 15.66 -5.57 -11.94
CA PRO A 50 15.33 -6.47 -13.05
C PRO A 50 13.85 -6.81 -13.18
N ALA A 51 13.10 -6.82 -12.09
CA ALA A 51 11.66 -7.05 -12.10
C ALA A 51 10.88 -5.93 -12.81
N ALA A 52 11.39 -4.68 -12.81
CA ALA A 52 10.79 -3.56 -13.54
C ALA A 52 10.83 -3.73 -15.06
N HIS A 53 11.66 -4.64 -15.55
CA HIS A 53 11.94 -4.81 -16.98
C HIS A 53 11.32 -6.07 -17.59
N ARG A 54 10.58 -6.85 -16.81
CA ARG A 54 9.88 -8.03 -17.31
C ARG A 54 8.52 -7.60 -17.89
N PRO A 55 8.31 -7.68 -19.22
CA PRO A 55 7.03 -7.30 -19.81
C PRO A 55 5.95 -8.29 -19.43
N TYR A 56 4.80 -7.77 -19.00
CA TYR A 56 3.58 -8.55 -18.84
C TYR A 56 2.82 -8.55 -20.17
N ASP A 57 2.66 -9.70 -20.77
CA ASP A 57 1.90 -9.88 -21.98
C ASP A 57 0.41 -10.10 -21.63
N ARG A 58 -0.45 -9.24 -22.14
CA ARG A 58 -1.89 -9.28 -21.83
C ARG A 58 -2.63 -10.39 -22.57
N GLU A 59 -2.16 -10.78 -23.74
CA GLU A 59 -2.74 -11.86 -24.53
C GLU A 59 -2.48 -13.21 -23.86
N TRP A 60 -1.23 -13.44 -23.42
CA TRP A 60 -0.84 -14.65 -22.73
C TRP A 60 -1.16 -14.63 -21.23
N GLY A 61 -1.47 -13.46 -20.65
CA GLY A 61 -1.66 -13.33 -19.20
C GLY A 61 -0.40 -13.72 -18.40
N ALA A 62 0.79 -13.50 -18.96
CA ALA A 62 2.05 -13.99 -18.41
C ALA A 62 3.16 -12.94 -18.44
N VAL A 63 4.10 -13.05 -17.50
CA VAL A 63 5.36 -12.30 -17.54
C VAL A 63 6.32 -13.00 -18.48
N LEU A 64 6.75 -12.29 -19.53
CA LEU A 64 7.68 -12.81 -20.52
C LEU A 64 9.15 -12.55 -20.12
N PRO A 65 10.10 -13.33 -20.65
CA PRO A 65 11.51 -13.02 -20.52
C PRO A 65 11.83 -11.60 -21.06
N LYS A 66 12.76 -10.90 -20.41
CA LYS A 66 13.20 -9.58 -20.85
C LYS A 66 13.82 -9.71 -22.26
N PRO A 67 13.39 -8.91 -23.25
CA PRO A 67 14.04 -8.88 -24.55
C PRO A 67 15.49 -8.38 -24.42
N ALA A 68 16.41 -9.01 -25.16
CA ALA A 68 17.79 -8.57 -25.22
C ALA A 68 17.87 -7.12 -25.75
N GLY A 69 18.64 -6.26 -25.09
CA GLY A 69 18.82 -4.87 -25.52
C GLY A 69 17.76 -3.88 -25.07
N SER A 70 16.81 -4.28 -24.20
CA SER A 70 15.87 -3.32 -23.59
C SER A 70 16.65 -2.29 -22.78
N GLY A 71 16.46 -1.00 -23.09
CA GLY A 71 17.12 0.12 -22.42
C GLY A 71 16.72 0.25 -20.94
N SER A 72 17.51 1.00 -20.20
CA SER A 72 17.32 1.24 -18.76
C SER A 72 16.12 2.15 -18.40
N GLY A 73 15.45 2.75 -19.39
CA GLY A 73 14.32 3.67 -19.16
C GLY A 73 14.68 5.00 -18.48
N PHE A 74 15.95 5.36 -18.44
CA PHE A 74 16.44 6.64 -17.90
C PHE A 74 16.73 7.66 -19.04
N PRO A 75 16.59 8.97 -18.80
CA PRO A 75 16.06 9.57 -17.57
C PRO A 75 14.54 9.32 -17.40
N ARG A 76 14.09 9.15 -16.14
CA ARG A 76 12.67 8.95 -15.82
C ARG A 76 12.16 10.01 -14.85
N ARG A 77 10.93 10.47 -15.06
CA ARG A 77 10.26 11.36 -14.11
C ARG A 77 9.93 10.59 -12.83
N LEU A 78 9.99 11.32 -11.70
CA LEU A 78 9.68 10.79 -10.38
C LEU A 78 8.42 11.48 -9.84
N GLY A 79 7.67 10.76 -9.01
CA GLY A 79 6.42 11.25 -8.43
C GLY A 79 5.19 10.51 -8.95
N ASN A 80 4.13 10.53 -8.15
CA ASN A 80 2.92 9.78 -8.41
C ASN A 80 1.65 10.61 -8.34
N MET A 81 1.52 11.47 -7.34
CA MET A 81 0.35 12.32 -7.12
C MET A 81 0.78 13.75 -6.89
N ALA A 82 0.05 14.70 -7.44
CA ALA A 82 0.22 16.12 -7.12
C ALA A 82 -1.12 16.85 -7.00
N VAL A 83 -1.07 17.93 -6.24
CA VAL A 83 -2.12 18.94 -6.10
C VAL A 83 -1.57 20.27 -6.64
N GLY A 84 -2.38 21.04 -7.31
CA GLY A 84 -1.99 22.36 -7.82
C GLY A 84 -3.17 23.23 -8.19
N VAL A 85 -2.86 24.41 -8.70
CA VAL A 85 -3.83 25.42 -9.13
C VAL A 85 -3.74 25.59 -10.65
N VAL A 86 -4.88 25.62 -11.29
CA VAL A 86 -4.99 25.94 -12.73
C VAL A 86 -4.53 27.38 -12.96
N SER A 87 -3.48 27.56 -13.75
CA SER A 87 -2.87 28.86 -14.05
C SER A 87 -3.18 29.37 -15.44
N GLU A 88 -3.45 28.49 -16.40
CA GLU A 88 -3.85 28.81 -17.78
C GLU A 88 -4.81 27.76 -18.32
N ILE A 89 -5.65 28.16 -19.27
CA ILE A 89 -6.63 27.31 -19.94
C ILE A 89 -6.43 27.42 -21.45
N GLY A 90 -6.30 26.29 -22.14
CA GLY A 90 -6.24 26.23 -23.59
C GLY A 90 -7.63 26.31 -24.22
N ASP A 91 -7.63 26.58 -25.53
CA ASP A 91 -8.88 26.69 -26.28
C ASP A 91 -9.72 25.42 -26.17
N GLY A 92 -11.03 25.58 -25.89
CA GLY A 92 -11.97 24.46 -25.80
C GLY A 92 -11.93 23.65 -24.51
N ALA A 93 -11.04 23.92 -23.56
CA ALA A 93 -11.11 23.39 -22.21
C ALA A 93 -12.22 24.08 -21.42
N THR A 94 -13.09 23.32 -20.78
CA THR A 94 -14.33 23.83 -20.15
C THR A 94 -14.57 23.32 -18.75
N ARG A 95 -13.79 22.32 -18.28
CA ARG A 95 -14.01 21.70 -16.97
C ARG A 95 -13.55 22.58 -15.80
N PHE A 96 -12.60 23.47 -16.03
CA PHE A 96 -11.96 24.24 -14.98
C PHE A 96 -11.87 25.73 -15.32
N ALA A 97 -11.76 26.54 -14.29
CA ALA A 97 -11.40 27.96 -14.37
C ALA A 97 -9.99 28.21 -13.83
N VAL A 98 -9.35 29.31 -14.26
CA VAL A 98 -8.09 29.76 -13.64
C VAL A 98 -8.32 30.04 -12.16
N GLY A 99 -7.47 29.47 -11.31
CA GLY A 99 -7.62 29.51 -9.85
C GLY A 99 -8.24 28.28 -9.23
N ASP A 100 -8.84 27.37 -10.03
CA ASP A 100 -9.36 26.10 -9.51
C ASP A 100 -8.23 25.22 -9.00
N ARG A 101 -8.46 24.56 -7.87
CA ARG A 101 -7.52 23.57 -7.33
C ARG A 101 -7.87 22.19 -7.86
N VAL A 102 -6.84 21.51 -8.35
CA VAL A 102 -6.96 20.19 -8.97
C VAL A 102 -5.93 19.21 -8.41
N PHE A 103 -6.18 17.93 -8.56
CA PHE A 103 -5.23 16.89 -8.19
C PHE A 103 -5.29 15.71 -9.17
N GLY A 104 -4.22 14.92 -9.24
CA GLY A 104 -4.19 13.76 -10.12
C GLY A 104 -2.85 13.02 -10.08
N HIS A 105 -2.75 12.01 -10.95
CA HIS A 105 -1.51 11.26 -11.15
C HIS A 105 -0.52 12.08 -11.96
N LEU A 106 0.25 12.90 -11.28
CA LEU A 106 1.22 13.84 -11.83
C LEU A 106 2.60 13.64 -11.20
N PRO A 107 3.71 13.80 -11.97
CA PRO A 107 5.06 13.72 -11.43
C PRO A 107 5.40 14.93 -10.54
N ILE A 108 6.53 14.86 -9.83
CA ILE A 108 7.02 15.96 -8.99
C ILE A 108 7.69 17.00 -9.89
N ARG A 109 6.98 18.11 -10.19
CA ARG A 109 7.46 19.21 -11.01
C ARG A 109 6.71 20.52 -10.70
N GLU A 110 7.31 21.66 -11.03
CA GLU A 110 6.74 22.97 -10.69
C GLU A 110 5.45 23.29 -11.46
N THR A 111 5.34 22.84 -12.73
CA THR A 111 4.16 23.07 -13.56
C THR A 111 3.80 21.85 -14.38
N HIS A 112 2.53 21.73 -14.78
CA HIS A 112 2.04 20.66 -15.65
C HIS A 112 1.17 21.25 -16.75
N THR A 113 1.38 20.83 -17.99
CA THR A 113 0.46 21.07 -19.10
C THR A 113 -0.12 19.71 -19.50
N VAL A 114 -1.40 19.55 -19.25
CA VAL A 114 -2.12 18.25 -19.39
C VAL A 114 -3.51 18.47 -19.97
N ASP A 115 -4.08 17.41 -20.53
CA ASP A 115 -5.49 17.41 -20.92
C ASP A 115 -6.36 17.62 -19.65
N GLU A 116 -7.44 18.38 -19.77
CA GLU A 116 -8.30 18.69 -18.61
C GLU A 116 -8.90 17.41 -17.97
N ASP A 117 -9.02 16.32 -18.72
CA ASP A 117 -9.51 15.02 -18.23
C ASP A 117 -8.44 14.22 -17.43
N ALA A 118 -7.19 14.67 -17.43
CA ALA A 118 -6.12 14.00 -16.70
C ALA A 118 -6.10 14.28 -15.19
N VAL A 119 -6.93 15.21 -14.73
CA VAL A 119 -7.02 15.62 -13.32
C VAL A 119 -8.47 15.81 -12.89
N ASP A 120 -8.67 15.77 -11.59
CA ASP A 120 -9.96 15.98 -10.95
C ASP A 120 -9.95 17.27 -10.08
N PRO A 121 -11.11 17.91 -9.87
CA PRO A 121 -11.22 19.02 -8.94
C PRO A 121 -10.88 18.55 -7.52
N LEU A 122 -10.06 19.32 -6.80
CA LEU A 122 -9.78 19.05 -5.40
C LEU A 122 -11.06 19.30 -4.59
N PRO A 123 -11.64 18.29 -3.92
CA PRO A 123 -12.83 18.50 -3.11
C PRO A 123 -12.61 19.56 -2.01
N GLU A 124 -13.65 20.35 -1.75
CA GLU A 124 -13.62 21.34 -0.67
C GLU A 124 -13.32 20.64 0.67
N GLY A 125 -12.42 21.24 1.45
CA GLY A 125 -12.00 20.71 2.76
C GLY A 125 -10.99 19.57 2.70
N LEU A 126 -10.66 19.02 1.52
CA LEU A 126 -9.60 18.00 1.41
C LEU A 126 -8.22 18.69 1.40
N SER A 127 -7.37 18.32 2.36
CA SER A 127 -6.00 18.83 2.39
C SER A 127 -5.14 18.21 1.28
N PRO A 128 -4.05 18.87 0.83
CA PRO A 128 -3.12 18.31 -0.14
C PRO A 128 -2.53 16.97 0.30
N GLU A 129 -2.21 16.82 1.60
CA GLU A 129 -1.70 15.58 2.18
C GLU A 129 -2.73 14.44 2.08
N ALA A 130 -4.01 14.76 2.30
CA ALA A 130 -5.08 13.78 2.14
C ALA A 130 -5.31 13.42 0.66
N ALA A 131 -5.22 14.38 -0.25
CA ALA A 131 -5.37 14.14 -1.67
C ALA A 131 -4.30 13.18 -2.22
N VAL A 132 -3.02 13.36 -1.84
CA VAL A 132 -1.95 12.44 -2.26
C VAL A 132 -2.02 11.07 -1.58
N CYS A 133 -2.86 10.92 -0.55
CA CYS A 133 -3.16 9.64 0.08
C CYS A 133 -4.25 8.85 -0.67
N LEU A 134 -4.90 9.41 -1.69
CA LEU A 134 -5.89 8.66 -2.48
C LEU A 134 -5.28 7.39 -3.07
N ASP A 135 -4.09 7.45 -3.68
CA ASP A 135 -3.43 6.28 -4.26
C ASP A 135 -3.19 5.15 -3.25
N PRO A 136 -2.55 5.35 -2.08
CA PRO A 136 -2.40 4.28 -1.11
C PRO A 136 -3.72 3.76 -0.54
N VAL A 137 -4.80 4.55 -0.45
CA VAL A 137 -6.14 4.07 -0.05
C VAL A 137 -6.70 3.16 -1.14
N VAL A 138 -6.64 3.58 -2.41
CA VAL A 138 -7.08 2.78 -3.57
C VAL A 138 -6.30 1.47 -3.65
N MET A 139 -4.99 1.48 -3.29
CA MET A 139 -4.17 0.27 -3.21
C MET A 139 -4.54 -0.64 -2.04
N ALA A 140 -5.01 -0.09 -0.92
CA ALA A 140 -5.37 -0.87 0.27
C ALA A 140 -6.80 -1.41 0.23
N LEU A 141 -7.76 -0.68 -0.37
CA LEU A 141 -9.18 -1.06 -0.35
C LEU A 141 -9.48 -2.46 -0.95
N PRO A 142 -8.71 -3.01 -1.91
CA PRO A 142 -8.87 -4.39 -2.39
C PRO A 142 -8.69 -5.49 -1.33
N ILE A 143 -8.32 -5.20 -0.08
CA ILE A 143 -8.42 -6.16 1.04
C ILE A 143 -9.84 -6.74 1.19
N ARG A 144 -10.84 -6.13 0.56
CA ARG A 144 -12.19 -6.69 0.41
C ARG A 144 -12.18 -8.13 -0.09
N ASP A 145 -11.26 -8.47 -0.99
CA ASP A 145 -11.13 -9.84 -1.53
C ASP A 145 -10.72 -10.84 -0.45
N ALA A 146 -10.06 -10.41 0.63
CA ALA A 146 -9.75 -11.26 1.77
C ALA A 146 -10.99 -11.70 2.56
N GLY A 147 -12.10 -10.99 2.39
CA GLY A 147 -13.37 -11.35 3.00
C GLY A 147 -13.46 -11.09 4.50
N ILE A 148 -12.76 -10.07 4.98
CA ILE A 148 -12.84 -9.65 6.40
C ILE A 148 -14.31 -9.45 6.78
N SER A 149 -14.69 -10.04 7.89
CA SER A 149 -16.06 -10.06 8.40
C SER A 149 -16.14 -9.58 9.85
N LEU A 150 -17.36 -9.35 10.33
CA LEU A 150 -17.60 -8.95 11.73
C LEU A 150 -17.04 -10.03 12.69
N GLY A 151 -16.20 -9.60 13.61
CA GLY A 151 -15.64 -10.46 14.63
C GLY A 151 -14.30 -11.11 14.27
N ASP A 152 -13.80 -10.90 13.04
CA ASP A 152 -12.51 -11.44 12.61
C ASP A 152 -11.33 -10.81 13.36
N ARG A 153 -10.28 -11.59 13.53
CA ARG A 153 -8.95 -11.16 13.95
C ARG A 153 -8.11 -10.93 12.70
N VAL A 154 -7.48 -9.77 12.61
CA VAL A 154 -6.69 -9.37 11.43
C VAL A 154 -5.28 -8.99 11.86
N ALA A 155 -4.26 -9.49 11.18
CA ALA A 155 -2.88 -9.03 11.32
C ALA A 155 -2.46 -8.27 10.06
N VAL A 156 -1.79 -7.12 10.22
CA VAL A 156 -1.28 -6.32 9.11
C VAL A 156 0.24 -6.21 9.22
N PHE A 157 0.95 -6.73 8.23
CA PHE A 157 2.40 -6.75 8.16
C PHE A 157 2.91 -5.60 7.31
N GLY A 158 3.68 -4.68 7.92
CA GLY A 158 4.24 -3.49 7.29
C GLY A 158 3.37 -2.26 7.44
N MET A 159 3.86 -1.28 8.24
CA MET A 159 3.18 -0.02 8.54
C MET A 159 3.72 1.13 7.66
N GLY A 160 3.86 0.88 6.37
CA GLY A 160 3.93 1.93 5.35
C GLY A 160 2.54 2.56 5.11
N ALA A 161 2.42 3.51 4.18
CA ALA A 161 1.15 4.18 3.93
C ALA A 161 0.00 3.18 3.62
N ILE A 162 0.24 2.16 2.80
CA ILE A 162 -0.77 1.14 2.45
C ILE A 162 -1.18 0.34 3.68
N GLY A 163 -0.21 -0.14 4.50
CA GLY A 163 -0.51 -0.92 5.69
C GLY A 163 -1.27 -0.12 6.75
N LEU A 164 -0.94 1.16 6.94
CA LEU A 164 -1.66 2.05 7.86
C LEU A 164 -3.12 2.31 7.42
N PHE A 165 -3.39 2.35 6.11
CA PHE A 165 -4.77 2.36 5.61
C PHE A 165 -5.42 0.98 5.72
N ALA A 166 -4.69 -0.10 5.51
CA ALA A 166 -5.23 -1.45 5.71
C ALA A 166 -5.68 -1.70 7.16
N VAL A 167 -4.96 -1.17 8.17
CA VAL A 167 -5.39 -1.18 9.58
C VAL A 167 -6.76 -0.49 9.75
N GLN A 168 -6.92 0.71 9.21
CA GLN A 168 -8.17 1.46 9.31
C GLN A 168 -9.31 0.75 8.56
N LEU A 169 -9.02 0.23 7.37
CA LEU A 169 -10.00 -0.48 6.54
C LEU A 169 -10.43 -1.81 7.17
N ALA A 170 -9.54 -2.54 7.83
CA ALA A 170 -9.87 -3.75 8.57
C ALA A 170 -10.87 -3.44 9.70
N ARG A 171 -10.67 -2.33 10.43
CA ARG A 171 -11.63 -1.85 11.42
C ARG A 171 -13.00 -1.52 10.81
N LEU A 172 -13.00 -0.79 9.70
CA LEU A 172 -14.24 -0.44 8.99
C LEU A 172 -14.97 -1.67 8.45
N ALA A 173 -14.24 -2.75 8.13
CA ALA A 173 -14.81 -4.02 7.70
C ALA A 173 -15.41 -4.83 8.87
N GLY A 174 -15.16 -4.44 10.12
CA GLY A 174 -15.72 -5.07 11.32
C GLY A 174 -14.79 -6.03 12.05
N ALA A 175 -13.48 -5.96 11.79
CA ALA A 175 -12.51 -6.75 12.54
C ALA A 175 -12.63 -6.49 14.06
N HIS A 176 -12.73 -7.58 14.83
CA HIS A 176 -12.76 -7.54 16.29
C HIS A 176 -11.41 -7.14 16.88
N GLN A 177 -10.33 -7.67 16.29
CA GLN A 177 -8.96 -7.41 16.71
C GLN A 177 -8.11 -7.10 15.47
N VAL A 178 -7.32 -6.02 15.54
CA VAL A 178 -6.34 -5.65 14.51
C VAL A 178 -4.96 -5.57 15.15
N ILE A 179 -4.03 -6.43 14.69
CA ILE A 179 -2.65 -6.50 15.16
C ILE A 179 -1.76 -5.93 14.05
N ALA A 180 -1.01 -4.87 14.36
CA ALA A 180 -0.07 -4.24 13.43
C ALA A 180 1.36 -4.75 13.66
N LEU A 181 2.12 -4.97 12.57
CA LEU A 181 3.50 -5.44 12.64
C LEU A 181 4.42 -4.54 11.80
N ASP A 182 5.41 -3.96 12.47
CA ASP A 182 6.49 -3.21 11.80
C ASP A 182 7.73 -3.18 12.73
N PRO A 183 8.96 -3.28 12.19
CA PRO A 183 10.17 -3.18 13.02
C PRO A 183 10.37 -1.79 13.62
N LEU A 184 9.79 -0.74 13.03
CA LEU A 184 10.01 0.65 13.42
C LEU A 184 9.01 1.07 14.51
N PRO A 185 9.47 1.51 15.70
CA PRO A 185 8.59 1.84 16.82
C PRO A 185 7.63 3.00 16.51
N ASP A 186 8.06 4.01 15.76
CA ASP A 186 7.22 5.16 15.43
C ASP A 186 6.05 4.76 14.51
N ARG A 187 6.29 3.84 13.58
CA ARG A 187 5.23 3.28 12.72
C ARG A 187 4.25 2.43 13.52
N ARG A 188 4.74 1.64 14.48
CA ARG A 188 3.86 0.89 15.41
C ARG A 188 3.00 1.83 16.25
N ALA A 189 3.60 2.91 16.80
CA ALA A 189 2.87 3.91 17.56
C ALA A 189 1.79 4.61 16.71
N LEU A 190 2.08 4.89 15.44
CA LEU A 190 1.09 5.45 14.52
C LEU A 190 -0.04 4.46 14.22
N ALA A 191 0.26 3.18 14.00
CA ALA A 191 -0.75 2.16 13.77
C ALA A 191 -1.75 2.04 14.94
N LEU A 192 -1.28 2.12 16.18
CA LEU A 192 -2.14 2.16 17.37
C LEU A 192 -3.08 3.38 17.35
N ARG A 193 -2.57 4.57 17.01
CA ARG A 193 -3.41 5.78 16.89
C ARG A 193 -4.44 5.67 15.77
N LEU A 194 -4.13 4.92 14.72
CA LEU A 194 -4.99 4.73 13.55
C LEU A 194 -5.94 3.53 13.67
N GLY A 195 -5.97 2.83 14.80
CA GLY A 195 -6.99 1.85 15.09
C GLY A 195 -6.52 0.39 15.23
N ALA A 196 -5.21 0.13 15.25
CA ALA A 196 -4.71 -1.17 15.70
C ALA A 196 -4.95 -1.32 17.23
N ASP A 197 -5.31 -2.52 17.67
CA ASP A 197 -5.44 -2.84 19.10
C ASP A 197 -4.08 -3.12 19.74
N GLN A 198 -3.20 -3.71 18.94
CA GLN A 198 -1.86 -4.10 19.34
C GLN A 198 -0.89 -3.83 18.19
N ALA A 199 0.35 -3.52 18.56
CA ALA A 199 1.42 -3.34 17.59
C ALA A 199 2.68 -4.02 18.11
N ILE A 200 3.23 -4.97 17.34
CA ILE A 200 4.37 -5.78 17.74
C ILE A 200 5.56 -5.60 16.81
N ASP A 201 6.74 -5.79 17.36
CA ASP A 201 7.97 -5.84 16.58
C ASP A 201 8.13 -7.26 16.00
N PRO A 202 8.07 -7.44 14.66
CA PRO A 202 8.23 -8.77 14.06
C PRO A 202 9.64 -9.35 14.23
N LEU A 203 10.61 -8.56 14.71
CA LEU A 203 11.98 -8.98 14.95
C LEU A 203 12.26 -9.30 16.43
N ALA A 204 11.31 -9.02 17.34
CA ALA A 204 11.44 -9.37 18.74
C ALA A 204 11.49 -10.90 18.93
N ASP A 205 12.03 -11.34 20.06
CA ASP A 205 12.05 -12.72 20.52
C ASP A 205 12.55 -13.73 19.45
N GLY A 206 13.58 -13.36 18.72
CA GLY A 206 14.16 -14.20 17.65
C GLY A 206 13.46 -14.09 16.31
N GLY A 207 12.44 -13.22 16.20
CA GLY A 207 11.76 -12.87 14.94
C GLY A 207 10.76 -13.91 14.47
N ASP A 208 10.10 -14.62 15.38
CA ASP A 208 8.98 -15.52 15.12
C ASP A 208 7.64 -14.79 15.34
N ALA A 209 7.31 -13.91 14.40
CA ALA A 209 6.11 -13.09 14.46
C ALA A 209 4.82 -13.94 14.33
N GLY A 210 4.88 -15.03 13.55
CA GLY A 210 3.75 -15.95 13.40
C GLY A 210 3.36 -16.58 14.73
N LEU A 211 4.33 -17.08 15.48
CA LEU A 211 4.08 -17.64 16.82
C LEU A 211 3.66 -16.57 17.82
N ALA A 212 4.24 -15.37 17.77
CA ALA A 212 3.84 -14.25 18.62
C ALA A 212 2.34 -13.92 18.44
N ILE A 213 1.85 -13.86 17.21
CA ILE A 213 0.43 -13.63 16.91
C ILE A 213 -0.43 -14.79 17.44
N ARG A 214 -0.02 -16.03 17.29
CA ARG A 214 -0.76 -17.18 17.81
C ARG A 214 -0.89 -17.12 19.34
N ARG A 215 0.15 -16.66 20.05
CA ARG A 215 0.08 -16.42 21.51
C ARG A 215 -0.90 -15.31 21.87
N LEU A 216 -0.89 -14.20 21.13
CA LEU A 216 -1.82 -13.07 21.34
C LEU A 216 -3.28 -13.41 21.07
N THR A 217 -3.53 -14.40 20.22
CA THR A 217 -4.89 -14.85 19.88
C THR A 217 -5.33 -16.05 20.73
N HIS A 218 -4.50 -16.51 21.66
CA HIS A 218 -4.87 -17.58 22.58
C HIS A 218 -5.90 -17.06 23.60
N PRO A 219 -6.99 -17.81 23.88
CA PRO A 219 -8.03 -17.39 24.83
C PRO A 219 -7.50 -17.10 26.24
N ASP A 220 -6.45 -17.83 26.63
CA ASP A 220 -5.74 -17.63 27.91
C ASP A 220 -4.41 -16.93 27.62
N ALA A 221 -4.44 -15.67 27.15
CA ALA A 221 -3.24 -14.89 26.81
C ALA A 221 -2.23 -14.73 27.99
N THR A 222 -2.57 -15.22 29.17
CA THR A 222 -1.68 -15.39 30.33
C THR A 222 -0.95 -16.73 30.33
N GLY A 223 -1.26 -17.63 29.36
CA GLY A 223 -0.78 -19.00 29.32
C GLY A 223 0.73 -19.12 29.08
N GLN A 224 1.38 -19.80 29.99
CA GLN A 224 2.75 -20.26 29.79
C GLN A 224 2.79 -21.29 28.65
N PRO A 225 3.82 -21.29 27.79
CA PRO A 225 3.95 -22.34 26.78
C PRO A 225 4.18 -23.68 27.50
N GLY A 226 3.29 -24.65 27.32
CA GLY A 226 3.52 -26.01 27.75
C GLY A 226 2.42 -26.73 28.52
N GLU A 227 1.32 -26.09 28.89
CA GLU A 227 0.19 -26.84 29.43
C GLU A 227 -0.63 -27.44 28.27
N GLU A 228 -0.53 -28.78 28.13
CA GLU A 228 -1.45 -29.55 27.29
C GLU A 228 -2.86 -29.38 27.86
N ARG A 229 -3.74 -28.65 27.17
CA ARG A 229 -5.15 -28.68 27.54
C ARG A 229 -5.70 -30.10 27.36
N PRO A 230 -6.40 -30.64 28.34
CA PRO A 230 -7.17 -31.85 28.13
C PRO A 230 -8.23 -31.53 27.07
N LEU A 231 -8.08 -32.15 25.92
CA LEU A 231 -8.98 -32.02 24.80
C LEU A 231 -10.33 -32.62 25.24
N GLY A 232 -11.37 -31.78 25.32
CA GLY A 232 -12.71 -32.25 25.59
C GLY A 232 -13.09 -33.28 24.53
N GLU A 233 -13.33 -34.54 24.94
CA GLU A 233 -13.84 -35.59 24.04
C GLU A 233 -15.32 -35.28 23.73
N HIS A 234 -15.58 -34.56 22.63
CA HIS A 234 -16.92 -34.56 22.08
C HIS A 234 -17.05 -35.67 21.07
N ILE A 235 -17.84 -36.70 21.42
CA ILE A 235 -18.20 -37.79 20.53
C ILE A 235 -19.60 -37.53 20.01
N VAL A 236 -19.74 -37.26 18.72
CA VAL A 236 -21.02 -37.13 18.04
C VAL A 236 -21.16 -38.20 16.98
N GLY A 237 -22.15 -39.06 17.10
CA GLY A 237 -22.44 -40.06 16.10
C GLY A 237 -21.32 -41.08 15.89
N GLY A 238 -20.51 -41.37 16.92
CA GLY A 238 -19.38 -42.33 16.82
C GLY A 238 -18.14 -41.77 16.11
N TYR A 239 -18.21 -40.55 15.60
CA TYR A 239 -17.04 -39.84 15.14
C TYR A 239 -16.37 -39.17 16.33
N ARG A 240 -15.15 -39.56 16.62
CA ARG A 240 -14.26 -38.72 17.44
C ARG A 240 -13.99 -37.46 16.61
N GLU A 241 -14.58 -36.37 17.02
CA GLU A 241 -14.20 -35.07 16.47
C GLU A 241 -12.71 -34.88 16.76
N ARG A 242 -11.89 -35.06 15.73
CA ARG A 242 -10.47 -34.72 15.80
C ARG A 242 -10.32 -33.21 15.74
N GLN A 243 -11.13 -32.47 16.49
CA GLN A 243 -11.01 -31.01 16.69
C GLN A 243 -9.64 -30.62 17.22
N THR A 244 -8.91 -31.61 17.69
CA THR A 244 -7.60 -31.47 18.31
C THR A 244 -6.45 -31.15 17.37
N GLN A 245 -6.67 -31.24 16.07
CA GLN A 245 -5.62 -30.90 15.09
C GLN A 245 -5.69 -29.48 14.55
N PHE A 246 -6.80 -28.78 14.75
CA PHE A 246 -7.02 -27.45 14.17
C PHE A 246 -7.40 -26.48 15.28
N THR A 247 -6.40 -25.79 15.81
CA THR A 247 -6.62 -24.75 16.80
C THR A 247 -7.18 -23.50 16.15
N ASP A 248 -8.05 -22.78 16.84
CA ASP A 248 -8.53 -21.45 16.45
C ASP A 248 -7.48 -20.35 16.75
N LEU A 249 -6.22 -20.77 16.92
CA LEU A 249 -5.11 -19.84 17.18
C LEU A 249 -4.60 -19.24 15.87
N GLY A 250 -4.33 -17.96 15.92
CA GLY A 250 -3.92 -17.16 14.78
C GLY A 250 -5.03 -16.21 14.35
N VAL A 251 -4.79 -15.47 13.28
CA VAL A 251 -5.75 -14.52 12.72
C VAL A 251 -6.56 -15.15 11.59
N ASP A 252 -7.78 -14.66 11.40
CA ASP A 252 -8.65 -15.05 10.30
C ASP A 252 -8.08 -14.58 8.96
N VAL A 253 -7.56 -13.35 8.97
CA VAL A 253 -6.94 -12.72 7.79
C VAL A 253 -5.61 -12.10 8.17
N ALA A 254 -4.55 -12.45 7.45
CA ALA A 254 -3.28 -11.74 7.48
C ALA A 254 -3.14 -10.89 6.20
N ILE A 255 -2.80 -9.60 6.36
CA ILE A 255 -2.57 -8.66 5.25
C ILE A 255 -1.08 -8.39 5.16
N GLU A 256 -0.47 -8.70 4.01
CA GLU A 256 0.94 -8.42 3.76
C GLU A 256 1.09 -7.16 2.90
N ALA A 257 1.64 -6.10 3.47
CA ALA A 257 1.81 -4.78 2.88
C ALA A 257 3.26 -4.26 2.93
N SER A 258 4.23 -5.11 3.30
CA SER A 258 5.63 -4.71 3.44
C SER A 258 6.49 -4.97 2.19
N GLY A 259 6.11 -5.97 1.36
CA GLY A 259 6.93 -6.47 0.26
C GLY A 259 8.17 -7.25 0.69
N ASN A 260 8.22 -7.69 1.94
CA ASN A 260 9.30 -8.49 2.48
C ASN A 260 8.90 -9.97 2.50
N VAL A 261 9.68 -10.83 1.85
CA VAL A 261 9.40 -12.27 1.76
C VAL A 261 9.32 -12.94 3.14
N ARG A 262 10.13 -12.49 4.10
CA ARG A 262 10.04 -12.98 5.48
C ARG A 262 8.72 -12.58 6.13
N ALA A 263 8.26 -11.34 5.93
CA ALA A 263 6.95 -10.92 6.43
C ALA A 263 5.80 -11.71 5.79
N LEU A 264 5.89 -12.03 4.49
CA LEU A 264 4.94 -12.94 3.84
C LEU A 264 4.96 -14.34 4.49
N HIS A 265 6.14 -14.88 4.77
CA HIS A 265 6.25 -16.17 5.45
C HIS A 265 5.63 -16.13 6.85
N GLU A 266 5.94 -15.08 7.63
CA GLU A 266 5.37 -14.91 8.97
C GLU A 266 3.85 -14.65 8.93
N SER A 267 3.32 -13.99 7.87
CA SER A 267 1.87 -13.83 7.69
C SER A 267 1.17 -15.18 7.45
N ILE A 268 1.81 -16.09 6.70
CA ILE A 268 1.35 -17.47 6.53
C ILE A 268 1.31 -18.19 7.88
N ARG A 269 2.37 -18.07 8.67
CA ARG A 269 2.49 -18.71 9.99
C ARG A 269 1.49 -18.16 11.02
N ALA A 270 1.16 -16.86 10.91
CA ALA A 270 0.21 -16.18 11.79
C ALA A 270 -1.25 -16.59 11.55
N THR A 271 -1.56 -17.08 10.35
CA THR A 271 -2.93 -17.33 9.92
C THR A 271 -3.45 -18.65 10.46
N ARG A 272 -4.69 -18.64 11.02
CA ARG A 272 -5.33 -19.83 11.55
C ARG A 272 -5.68 -20.86 10.46
N TYR A 273 -6.11 -22.06 10.85
CA TYR A 273 -6.61 -23.06 9.92
C TYR A 273 -7.77 -22.52 9.05
N GLY A 274 -7.67 -22.73 7.75
CA GLY A 274 -8.66 -22.27 6.76
C GLY A 274 -8.72 -20.76 6.56
N GLY A 275 -7.79 -19.98 7.16
CA GLY A 275 -7.74 -18.53 7.03
C GLY A 275 -7.13 -18.06 5.71
N THR A 276 -7.09 -16.74 5.54
CA THR A 276 -6.65 -16.10 4.29
C THR A 276 -5.45 -15.18 4.52
N VAL A 277 -4.44 -15.30 3.65
CA VAL A 277 -3.34 -14.33 3.53
C VAL A 277 -3.60 -13.47 2.29
N CYS A 278 -3.74 -12.15 2.50
CA CYS A 278 -3.99 -11.15 1.46
C CYS A 278 -2.72 -10.36 1.18
N VAL A 279 -2.18 -10.50 -0.02
CA VAL A 279 -0.93 -9.86 -0.43
C VAL A 279 -1.23 -8.60 -1.23
N LEU A 280 -0.87 -7.45 -0.66
CA LEU A 280 -0.94 -6.13 -1.31
C LEU A 280 0.38 -5.73 -1.97
N SER A 281 1.44 -6.41 -1.61
CA SER A 281 2.81 -6.05 -1.98
C SER A 281 3.24 -6.67 -3.30
N PHE A 282 4.26 -6.05 -3.90
CA PHE A 282 4.97 -6.57 -5.06
C PHE A 282 6.33 -7.12 -4.63
N TYR A 283 6.65 -8.32 -5.09
CA TYR A 283 7.94 -8.98 -4.85
C TYR A 283 8.73 -9.02 -6.17
N GLY A 284 9.82 -8.27 -6.23
CA GLY A 284 10.57 -8.05 -7.48
C GLY A 284 11.46 -9.21 -7.91
N GLY A 285 11.81 -10.13 -7.03
CA GLY A 285 12.77 -11.22 -7.28
C GLY A 285 12.24 -12.58 -6.86
N ASP A 286 13.17 -13.52 -6.73
CA ASP A 286 12.89 -14.82 -6.14
C ASP A 286 12.47 -14.64 -4.66
N SER A 287 11.66 -15.58 -4.17
CA SER A 287 11.13 -15.54 -2.81
C SER A 287 11.77 -16.65 -1.94
N PRO A 288 13.09 -16.62 -1.70
CA PRO A 288 13.74 -17.61 -0.86
C PRO A 288 13.22 -17.52 0.58
N GLY A 289 13.09 -18.67 1.23
CA GLY A 289 12.62 -18.74 2.62
C GLY A 289 11.12 -18.94 2.79
N LEU A 290 10.32 -18.97 1.74
CA LEU A 290 8.94 -19.42 1.81
C LEU A 290 8.92 -20.96 1.96
N ARG A 291 8.30 -21.44 3.04
CA ARG A 291 8.16 -22.87 3.32
C ARG A 291 6.69 -23.28 3.19
N LEU A 292 6.25 -23.51 1.96
CA LEU A 292 4.85 -23.79 1.64
C LEU A 292 4.39 -25.21 2.05
N GLY A 293 5.31 -26.10 2.42
CA GLY A 293 4.98 -27.42 2.98
C GLY A 293 4.60 -27.40 4.46
N GLU A 294 4.77 -26.29 5.14
CA GLU A 294 4.48 -26.11 6.56
C GLU A 294 3.04 -25.55 6.75
N GLU A 295 2.87 -24.48 7.50
CA GLU A 295 1.54 -23.94 7.87
C GLU A 295 0.64 -23.66 6.67
N PHE A 296 1.18 -23.25 5.52
CA PHE A 296 0.37 -23.03 4.32
C PHE A 296 -0.38 -24.32 3.92
N HIS A 297 0.35 -25.43 3.82
CA HIS A 297 -0.23 -26.72 3.42
C HIS A 297 -1.05 -27.34 4.55
N ILE A 298 -0.49 -27.40 5.76
CA ILE A 298 -1.09 -28.07 6.90
C ILE A 298 -2.39 -27.39 7.33
N ASN A 299 -2.41 -26.06 7.39
CA ASN A 299 -3.57 -25.27 7.80
C ASN A 299 -4.53 -24.96 6.63
N ARG A 300 -4.30 -25.47 5.43
CA ARG A 300 -5.17 -25.27 4.24
C ARG A 300 -5.46 -23.79 3.98
N LEU A 301 -4.44 -22.96 3.99
CA LEU A 301 -4.60 -21.51 3.83
C LEU A 301 -4.96 -21.12 2.41
N THR A 302 -5.69 -20.02 2.28
CA THR A 302 -5.88 -19.31 1.02
C THR A 302 -4.85 -18.18 0.92
N LEU A 303 -4.11 -18.12 -0.18
CA LEU A 303 -3.22 -17.02 -0.50
C LEU A 303 -3.80 -16.28 -1.70
N ILE A 304 -4.14 -15.00 -1.51
CA ILE A 304 -4.66 -14.15 -2.58
C ILE A 304 -3.76 -12.93 -2.77
N SER A 305 -3.61 -12.48 -4.01
CA SER A 305 -2.96 -11.21 -4.31
C SER A 305 -4.00 -10.20 -4.81
N THR A 306 -3.82 -8.94 -4.44
CA THR A 306 -4.71 -7.87 -4.84
C THR A 306 -3.93 -6.70 -5.44
N ARG A 307 -4.51 -6.05 -6.46
CA ARG A 307 -3.94 -4.86 -7.10
C ARG A 307 -5.05 -3.84 -7.33
N ALA A 308 -4.72 -2.55 -7.20
CA ALA A 308 -5.67 -1.47 -7.45
C ALA A 308 -6.29 -1.49 -8.86
N GLU A 309 -5.47 -1.84 -9.86
CA GLU A 309 -5.92 -1.96 -11.25
C GLU A 309 -6.68 -3.26 -11.54
N SER A 310 -6.69 -4.17 -10.60
CA SER A 310 -7.49 -5.40 -10.65
C SER A 310 -8.74 -5.19 -9.83
N LEU A 311 -9.90 -5.35 -10.45
CA LEU A 311 -11.18 -5.27 -9.72
C LEU A 311 -11.19 -6.34 -8.64
N PRO A 312 -11.78 -6.06 -7.46
CA PRO A 312 -12.02 -7.07 -6.45
C PRO A 312 -12.78 -8.25 -7.09
N LEU A 313 -12.11 -9.38 -7.22
CA LEU A 313 -12.67 -10.55 -7.91
C LEU A 313 -13.91 -11.10 -7.18
N ARG A 314 -13.91 -11.03 -5.86
CA ARG A 314 -14.99 -11.50 -5.01
C ARG A 314 -16.33 -10.77 -5.28
N ASP A 315 -16.25 -9.47 -5.55
CA ASP A 315 -17.42 -8.60 -5.66
C ASP A 315 -17.74 -8.18 -7.10
N ALA A 316 -17.03 -8.77 -8.09
CA ALA A 316 -17.30 -8.48 -9.50
C ALA A 316 -18.67 -9.02 -9.92
N PRO A 317 -19.43 -8.29 -10.78
CA PRO A 317 -19.12 -6.99 -11.39
C PRO A 317 -19.55 -5.78 -10.55
N GLY A 318 -20.02 -5.96 -9.32
CA GLY A 318 -20.60 -4.90 -8.48
C GLY A 318 -19.60 -3.82 -8.05
N TRP A 319 -18.28 -4.10 -8.10
CA TRP A 319 -17.23 -3.14 -7.89
C TRP A 319 -16.48 -2.86 -9.19
N THR A 320 -16.38 -1.56 -9.50
CA THR A 320 -15.62 -1.02 -10.62
C THR A 320 -14.44 -0.20 -10.10
N LEU A 321 -13.48 0.12 -10.95
CA LEU A 321 -12.37 1.00 -10.58
C LEU A 321 -12.89 2.38 -10.15
N SER A 322 -13.87 2.94 -10.87
CA SER A 322 -14.51 4.21 -10.49
C SER A 322 -15.10 4.16 -9.09
N ARG A 323 -15.89 3.12 -8.78
CA ARG A 323 -16.47 2.95 -7.44
C ARG A 323 -15.38 2.83 -6.36
N LEU A 324 -14.28 2.16 -6.66
CA LEU A 324 -13.17 2.01 -5.72
C LEU A 324 -12.49 3.36 -5.43
N VAL A 325 -12.25 4.16 -6.47
CA VAL A 325 -11.68 5.51 -6.37
C VAL A 325 -12.65 6.45 -5.66
N GLU A 326 -13.91 6.49 -6.08
CA GLU A 326 -14.96 7.33 -5.48
C GLU A 326 -15.17 7.04 -4.00
N THR A 327 -15.22 5.75 -3.62
CA THR A 327 -15.33 5.35 -2.21
C THR A 327 -14.12 5.80 -1.40
N SER A 328 -12.92 5.60 -1.94
CA SER A 328 -11.67 6.00 -1.30
C SER A 328 -11.63 7.51 -1.07
N LEU A 329 -11.98 8.29 -2.11
CA LEU A 329 -12.02 9.75 -2.04
C LEU A 329 -13.07 10.23 -1.03
N ALA A 330 -14.29 9.67 -1.08
CA ALA A 330 -15.35 10.03 -0.15
C ALA A 330 -14.96 9.79 1.31
N TRP A 331 -14.24 8.71 1.61
CA TRP A 331 -13.79 8.41 2.97
C TRP A 331 -12.65 9.29 3.45
N LEU A 332 -11.80 9.78 2.55
CA LEU A 332 -10.81 10.81 2.85
C LEU A 332 -11.48 12.16 3.12
N VAL A 333 -12.42 12.57 2.27
CA VAL A 333 -13.15 13.86 2.40
C VAL A 333 -13.95 13.92 3.71
N CYS A 334 -14.66 12.85 4.06
CA CYS A 334 -15.46 12.83 5.30
C CYS A 334 -14.63 12.50 6.57
N GLY A 335 -13.30 12.34 6.46
CA GLY A 335 -12.42 12.03 7.59
C GLY A 335 -12.62 10.63 8.20
N ARG A 336 -13.33 9.74 7.49
CA ARG A 336 -13.46 8.34 7.91
C ARG A 336 -12.12 7.61 7.88
N LEU A 337 -11.28 7.93 6.90
CA LEU A 337 -9.87 7.54 6.87
C LEU A 337 -9.02 8.74 7.28
N LYS A 338 -8.19 8.54 8.27
CA LYS A 338 -7.28 9.55 8.84
C LYS A 338 -5.94 9.48 8.14
N VAL A 339 -5.37 10.65 7.89
CA VAL A 339 -4.06 10.80 7.21
C VAL A 339 -2.97 11.34 8.14
N ASP A 340 -3.34 11.73 9.37
CA ASP A 340 -2.43 12.35 10.33
C ASP A 340 -1.19 11.50 10.58
N GLY A 341 -0.01 12.05 10.29
CA GLY A 341 1.28 11.40 10.45
C GLY A 341 1.65 10.40 9.34
N ILE A 342 0.79 10.16 8.35
CA ILE A 342 1.11 9.27 7.22
C ILE A 342 2.03 9.98 6.22
N VAL A 343 1.73 11.24 5.88
CA VAL A 343 2.61 12.03 5.00
C VAL A 343 3.73 12.64 5.84
N THR A 344 4.86 11.96 5.84
CA THR A 344 6.06 12.37 6.59
C THR A 344 7.33 11.76 5.96
N PRO A 345 8.43 12.54 5.83
CA PRO A 345 8.54 13.98 6.06
C PRO A 345 7.82 14.81 4.98
N ILE A 346 7.62 16.10 5.27
CA ILE A 346 7.20 17.09 4.28
C ILE A 346 8.36 18.07 4.11
N VAL A 347 8.83 18.23 2.87
CA VAL A 347 9.99 19.06 2.54
C VAL A 347 9.69 20.04 1.42
N PRO A 348 10.38 21.19 1.35
CA PRO A 348 10.28 22.07 0.18
C PRO A 348 10.87 21.41 -1.08
N PHE A 349 10.38 21.79 -2.25
CA PHE A 349 10.85 21.25 -3.54
C PHE A 349 12.36 21.40 -3.77
N ALA A 350 12.97 22.43 -3.18
CA ALA A 350 14.42 22.60 -3.24
C ALA A 350 15.19 21.42 -2.63
N ASP A 351 14.63 20.75 -1.63
CA ASP A 351 15.23 19.64 -0.90
C ASP A 351 14.77 18.27 -1.46
N ALA A 352 13.97 18.25 -2.53
CA ALA A 352 13.35 17.04 -3.07
C ALA A 352 14.37 15.95 -3.47
N VAL A 353 15.56 16.34 -3.96
CA VAL A 353 16.61 15.39 -4.38
C VAL A 353 17.08 14.56 -3.20
N GLU A 354 17.45 15.21 -2.09
CA GLU A 354 17.94 14.50 -0.91
C GLU A 354 16.83 13.71 -0.22
N ALA A 355 15.63 14.29 -0.11
CA ALA A 355 14.49 13.61 0.46
C ALA A 355 14.08 12.36 -0.36
N TYR A 356 14.15 12.44 -1.69
CA TYR A 356 13.86 11.28 -2.53
C TYR A 356 14.95 10.20 -2.42
N ARG A 357 16.21 10.58 -2.31
CA ARG A 357 17.30 9.63 -2.02
C ARG A 357 17.09 8.94 -0.67
N ALA A 358 16.68 9.70 0.34
CA ALA A 358 16.45 9.18 1.69
C ALA A 358 15.36 8.09 1.74
N ILE A 359 14.30 8.16 0.93
CA ILE A 359 13.27 7.09 0.93
C ILE A 359 13.81 5.74 0.42
N ASP A 360 14.88 5.73 -0.35
CA ASP A 360 15.58 4.53 -0.79
C ASP A 360 16.64 4.04 0.19
N GLU A 361 17.47 4.96 0.69
CA GLU A 361 18.65 4.65 1.51
C GLU A 361 18.34 4.57 3.01
N ARG A 362 17.37 5.35 3.47
CA ARG A 362 16.94 5.47 4.88
C ARG A 362 15.42 5.36 5.02
N PRO A 363 14.80 4.24 4.60
CA PRO A 363 13.35 4.08 4.55
C PRO A 363 12.67 4.21 5.93
N GLN A 364 13.43 4.11 7.02
CA GLN A 364 12.95 4.33 8.38
C GLN A 364 12.60 5.80 8.66
N GLU A 365 13.15 6.76 7.90
CA GLU A 365 12.92 8.19 8.09
C GLU A 365 11.63 8.70 7.41
N SER A 366 10.93 7.84 6.65
CA SER A 366 9.77 8.25 5.86
C SER A 366 8.68 7.18 5.87
N ILE A 367 7.42 7.61 5.93
CA ILE A 367 6.27 6.76 5.63
C ILE A 367 5.78 7.07 4.22
N LYS A 368 5.47 8.34 3.93
CA LYS A 368 5.11 8.84 2.61
C LYS A 368 5.67 10.26 2.47
N LEU A 369 6.63 10.45 1.59
CA LEU A 369 7.25 11.76 1.37
C LEU A 369 6.24 12.75 0.79
N GLY A 370 6.15 13.93 1.41
CA GLY A 370 5.43 15.09 0.88
C GLY A 370 6.42 16.16 0.39
N ILE A 371 6.11 16.84 -0.70
CA ILE A 371 6.92 17.90 -1.28
C ILE A 371 6.05 19.13 -1.50
N THR A 372 6.40 20.26 -0.88
CA THR A 372 5.72 21.55 -1.05
C THR A 372 6.40 22.40 -2.10
N PHE A 373 5.59 23.15 -2.84
CA PHE A 373 6.05 24.13 -3.80
C PHE A 373 5.74 25.54 -3.28
N ALA A 374 6.69 26.48 -3.50
CA ALA A 374 6.56 27.88 -3.09
C ALA A 374 5.64 28.68 -4.01
#